data_2cb28d892037ac2c7ceb21b36e558db7
#
_entry.id   2cb28d892037ac2c7ceb21b36e558db7
#
_cell.length_a   1.000
_cell.length_b   1.000
_cell.length_c   1.000
_cell.angle_alpha   90.00
_cell.angle_beta   90.00
_cell.angle_gamma   90.00
#
_symmetry.space_group_name_H-M   'P 1'
#
loop_
_entity.id
_entity.type
_entity.pdbx_description
1 polymer ?
#
loop_
_entity_poly.entity_id
_entity_poly.type
_entity_poly.pdbx_seq_one_letter_code
_entity_poly.pdbx_strand_id
1 'polypeptide(L)'
;IHKPYIDAIYYDSPFADGGRMKRVSEVIDCWYDSGAMPFAQWGYPHQGREAFAEQFPADFISEAIDQTRGWFYSLLAISTLIFDDEREENTEDDSRPALPHPYRNCVVLGLMLGEDGTKMSKSKRNYREPDEILDRHGADALRWYFFANQPPWSSIRYREQAIKDSIPEFLLRLWNVYSFFVIYANIDGFDPAAA
;
A
#
# COMPACT_ATOMS: atom_id res chain seq x y z
N ILE A 1 0.33 -19.88 6.64
CA ILE A 1 1.13 -21.11 6.66
C ILE A 1 2.54 -20.71 7.11
N HIS A 2 2.90 -21.04 8.38
CA HIS A 2 4.15 -20.61 8.99
C HIS A 2 4.94 -21.79 9.52
N LYS A 3 6.27 -21.62 9.66
CA LYS A 3 7.11 -22.54 10.44
C LYS A 3 6.61 -22.55 11.90
N PRO A 4 6.66 -23.70 12.60
CA PRO A 4 7.13 -25.01 12.11
C PRO A 4 6.05 -25.86 11.42
N TYR A 5 4.81 -25.40 11.37
CA TYR A 5 3.66 -26.21 10.93
C TYR A 5 3.80 -26.71 9.50
N ILE A 6 4.24 -25.85 8.56
CA ILE A 6 4.44 -26.20 7.16
C ILE A 6 5.54 -27.26 6.96
N ASP A 7 6.53 -27.30 7.85
CA ASP A 7 7.66 -28.23 7.75
C ASP A 7 7.26 -29.69 8.06
N ALA A 8 6.11 -29.91 8.68
CA ALA A 8 5.55 -31.22 8.95
C ALA A 8 4.67 -31.77 7.81
N ILE A 9 4.40 -30.99 6.78
CA ILE A 9 3.55 -31.37 5.66
C ILE A 9 4.37 -32.04 4.57
N TYR A 10 3.90 -33.20 4.11
CA TYR A 10 4.49 -33.95 3.01
C TYR A 10 3.42 -34.28 1.98
N TYR A 11 3.83 -34.31 0.71
CA TYR A 11 2.98 -34.68 -0.42
C TYR A 11 3.57 -35.90 -1.13
N ASP A 12 2.72 -36.69 -1.75
CA ASP A 12 3.20 -37.72 -2.65
C ASP A 12 3.80 -37.10 -3.91
N SER A 13 4.91 -37.66 -4.39
CA SER A 13 5.59 -37.14 -5.56
C SER A 13 4.82 -37.48 -6.84
N PRO A 14 4.49 -36.51 -7.70
CA PRO A 14 3.95 -36.82 -9.03
C PRO A 14 5.02 -37.33 -10.02
N PHE A 15 6.30 -37.35 -9.60
CA PHE A 15 7.45 -37.65 -10.47
C PHE A 15 8.09 -39.02 -10.14
N ALA A 16 7.75 -39.61 -9.00
CA ALA A 16 8.34 -40.90 -8.57
C ALA A 16 7.36 -41.67 -7.72
N ASP A 17 7.08 -42.92 -8.10
CA ASP A 17 6.25 -43.85 -7.33
C ASP A 17 6.83 -44.08 -5.92
N GLY A 18 6.00 -43.88 -4.90
CA GLY A 18 6.40 -43.99 -3.50
C GLY A 18 7.31 -42.87 -2.98
N GLY A 19 7.65 -41.91 -3.84
CA GLY A 19 8.41 -40.73 -3.45
C GLY A 19 7.54 -39.74 -2.67
N ARG A 20 8.13 -39.06 -1.69
CA ARG A 20 7.46 -38.00 -0.93
C ARG A 20 8.20 -36.69 -1.07
N MET A 21 7.46 -35.62 -1.30
CA MET A 21 7.96 -34.26 -1.34
C MET A 21 7.79 -33.57 0.01
N LYS A 22 8.77 -32.80 0.42
CA LYS A 22 8.69 -31.88 1.55
C LYS A 22 9.12 -30.48 1.12
N ARG A 23 8.73 -29.49 1.87
CA ARG A 23 9.20 -28.11 1.68
C ARG A 23 10.73 -28.04 1.77
N VAL A 24 11.34 -27.35 0.85
CA VAL A 24 12.76 -26.96 0.97
C VAL A 24 12.94 -25.97 2.13
N SER A 25 14.14 -25.92 2.72
CA SER A 25 14.44 -25.06 3.88
C SER A 25 14.43 -23.57 3.51
N GLU A 26 14.79 -23.31 2.27
CA GLU A 26 14.86 -21.98 1.70
C GLU A 26 13.47 -21.36 1.55
N VAL A 27 13.39 -20.06 1.69
CA VAL A 27 12.17 -19.26 1.52
C VAL A 27 12.44 -18.29 0.39
N ILE A 28 11.51 -18.18 -0.56
CA ILE A 28 11.53 -17.11 -1.56
C ILE A 28 11.49 -15.77 -0.83
N ASP A 29 12.31 -14.83 -1.25
CA ASP A 29 12.36 -13.50 -0.68
C ASP A 29 11.00 -12.80 -0.87
N CYS A 30 10.43 -12.27 0.21
CA CYS A 30 9.15 -11.57 0.16
C CYS A 30 9.20 -10.32 -0.75
N TRP A 31 10.38 -9.75 -0.96
CA TRP A 31 10.57 -8.63 -1.87
C TRP A 31 10.48 -9.03 -3.34
N TYR A 32 10.76 -10.29 -3.66
CA TYR A 32 10.49 -10.81 -4.99
C TYR A 32 8.99 -10.85 -5.28
N ASP A 33 8.20 -11.41 -4.36
CA ASP A 33 6.74 -11.48 -4.53
C ASP A 33 6.12 -10.08 -4.64
N SER A 34 6.51 -9.17 -3.74
CA SER A 34 6.00 -7.80 -3.76
C SER A 34 6.47 -7.01 -4.98
N GLY A 35 7.69 -7.24 -5.45
CA GLY A 35 8.26 -6.59 -6.63
C GLY A 35 7.70 -7.13 -7.94
N ALA A 36 7.22 -8.38 -7.95
CA ALA A 36 6.56 -8.99 -9.10
C ALA A 36 5.08 -8.60 -9.24
N MET A 37 4.50 -7.95 -8.22
CA MET A 37 3.07 -7.63 -8.16
C MET A 37 2.53 -6.91 -9.43
N PRO A 38 3.21 -5.94 -10.05
CA PRO A 38 2.67 -5.20 -11.18
C PRO A 38 2.22 -6.06 -12.36
N PHE A 39 2.81 -7.23 -12.55
CA PHE A 39 2.46 -8.17 -13.60
C PHE A 39 1.88 -9.48 -13.06
N ALA A 40 2.34 -9.97 -11.91
CA ALA A 40 1.87 -11.23 -11.34
C ALA A 40 0.39 -11.18 -10.93
N GLN A 41 -0.13 -10.02 -10.48
CA GLN A 41 -1.56 -9.88 -10.12
C GLN A 41 -2.52 -10.14 -11.28
N TRP A 42 -2.07 -9.96 -12.51
CA TRP A 42 -2.85 -10.21 -13.72
C TRP A 42 -2.63 -11.62 -14.26
N GLY A 43 -1.61 -12.33 -13.76
CA GLY A 43 -1.17 -13.62 -14.27
C GLY A 43 -0.39 -13.51 -15.59
N TYR A 44 0.11 -12.30 -15.91
CA TYR A 44 0.95 -12.07 -17.10
C TYR A 44 2.25 -12.91 -17.02
N PRO A 45 2.73 -13.48 -18.12
CA PRO A 45 2.23 -13.40 -19.52
C PRO A 45 1.20 -14.49 -19.88
N HIS A 46 0.85 -15.39 -18.96
CA HIS A 46 0.03 -16.57 -19.27
C HIS A 46 -1.46 -16.23 -19.41
N GLN A 47 -1.93 -15.22 -18.70
CA GLN A 47 -3.31 -14.69 -18.75
C GLN A 47 -3.29 -13.18 -18.49
N GLY A 48 -4.47 -12.54 -18.58
CA GLY A 48 -4.68 -11.15 -18.18
C GLY A 48 -3.88 -10.11 -18.99
N ARG A 49 -3.51 -10.39 -20.23
CA ARG A 49 -2.69 -9.50 -21.08
C ARG A 49 -3.31 -8.13 -21.32
N GLU A 50 -4.63 -8.08 -21.58
CA GLU A 50 -5.36 -6.82 -21.75
C GLU A 50 -5.33 -5.97 -20.48
N ALA A 51 -5.69 -6.56 -19.33
CA ALA A 51 -5.68 -5.85 -18.05
C ALA A 51 -4.27 -5.37 -17.69
N PHE A 52 -3.25 -6.18 -17.98
CA PHE A 52 -1.86 -5.77 -17.80
C PHE A 52 -1.50 -4.57 -18.68
N ALA A 53 -1.81 -4.61 -19.98
CA ALA A 53 -1.51 -3.53 -20.91
C ALA A 53 -2.19 -2.21 -20.56
N GLU A 54 -3.40 -2.25 -19.98
CA GLU A 54 -4.13 -1.08 -19.50
C GLU A 54 -3.59 -0.51 -18.18
N GLN A 55 -3.05 -1.36 -17.31
CA GLN A 55 -2.69 -0.99 -15.92
C GLN A 55 -1.18 -0.83 -15.71
N PHE A 56 -0.36 -1.25 -16.64
CA PHE A 56 1.10 -1.15 -16.55
C PHE A 56 1.64 -0.07 -17.49
N PRO A 57 2.55 0.81 -17.03
CA PRO A 57 2.99 0.99 -15.63
C PRO A 57 1.93 1.66 -14.76
N ALA A 58 1.99 1.46 -13.45
CA ALA A 58 1.11 2.14 -12.51
C ALA A 58 1.22 3.67 -12.63
N ASP A 59 0.12 4.40 -12.50
CA ASP A 59 0.15 5.86 -12.56
C ASP A 59 0.96 6.45 -11.41
N PHE A 60 0.84 5.90 -10.20
CA PHE A 60 1.69 6.23 -9.07
C PHE A 60 1.78 5.08 -8.07
N ILE A 61 2.86 5.11 -7.29
CA ILE A 61 3.00 4.31 -6.07
C ILE A 61 3.28 5.26 -4.89
N SER A 62 2.92 4.84 -3.68
CA SER A 62 3.15 5.64 -2.48
C SER A 62 3.51 4.77 -1.29
N GLU A 63 4.66 5.03 -0.71
CA GLU A 63 5.14 4.43 0.54
C GLU A 63 6.20 5.34 1.17
N ALA A 64 6.68 4.97 2.37
CA ALA A 64 7.69 5.76 3.07
C ALA A 64 9.09 5.63 2.44
N ILE A 65 9.95 6.61 2.73
CA ILE A 65 11.28 6.75 2.14
C ILE A 65 12.21 5.54 2.38
N ASP A 66 11.97 4.74 3.40
CA ASP A 66 12.74 3.51 3.65
C ASP A 66 12.55 2.46 2.55
N GLN A 67 11.48 2.55 1.75
CA GLN A 67 11.22 1.68 0.61
C GLN A 67 12.13 1.93 -0.60
N THR A 68 12.97 2.94 -0.57
CA THR A 68 14.07 3.12 -1.54
C THR A 68 15.05 1.94 -1.54
N ARG A 69 15.13 1.18 -0.44
CA ARG A 69 15.89 -0.06 -0.30
C ARG A 69 15.00 -1.26 0.03
N GLY A 70 13.79 -1.24 -0.47
CA GLY A 70 12.79 -2.27 -0.28
C GLY A 70 11.89 -2.34 -1.50
N TRP A 71 10.64 -2.01 -1.37
CA TRP A 71 9.63 -2.19 -2.40
C TRP A 71 9.89 -1.37 -3.67
N PHE A 72 10.25 -0.11 -3.57
CA PHE A 72 10.53 0.70 -4.76
C PHE A 72 11.68 0.11 -5.59
N TYR A 73 12.72 -0.36 -4.91
CA TYR A 73 13.85 -1.00 -5.55
C TYR A 73 13.48 -2.33 -6.19
N SER A 74 12.76 -3.20 -5.48
CA SER A 74 12.40 -4.52 -6.01
C SER A 74 11.44 -4.42 -7.21
N LEU A 75 10.47 -3.51 -7.17
CA LEU A 75 9.60 -3.21 -8.32
C LEU A 75 10.43 -2.85 -9.56
N LEU A 76 11.34 -1.89 -9.40
CA LEU A 76 12.15 -1.40 -10.52
C LEU A 76 13.11 -2.48 -11.04
N ALA A 77 13.83 -3.13 -10.13
CA ALA A 77 14.83 -4.14 -10.50
C ALA A 77 14.21 -5.33 -11.22
N ILE A 78 13.12 -5.88 -10.68
CA ILE A 78 12.47 -7.06 -11.28
C ILE A 78 11.83 -6.70 -12.64
N SER A 79 11.14 -5.57 -12.70
CA SER A 79 10.52 -5.12 -13.93
C SER A 79 11.55 -4.87 -15.04
N THR A 80 12.68 -4.21 -14.69
CA THR A 80 13.77 -3.99 -15.62
C THR A 80 14.36 -5.30 -16.12
N LEU A 81 14.65 -6.25 -15.21
CA LEU A 81 15.22 -7.54 -15.61
C LEU A 81 14.30 -8.37 -16.50
N ILE A 82 12.98 -8.21 -16.38
CA ILE A 82 12.01 -8.97 -17.19
C ILE A 82 11.74 -8.30 -18.53
N PHE A 83 11.72 -6.97 -18.60
CA PHE A 83 11.22 -6.24 -19.76
C PHE A 83 12.30 -5.45 -20.53
N ASP A 84 13.55 -5.40 -20.03
CA ASP A 84 14.65 -4.62 -20.63
C ASP A 84 15.40 -5.38 -21.76
N ASP A 85 15.00 -6.58 -22.10
CA ASP A 85 15.59 -7.27 -23.24
C ASP A 85 15.35 -6.47 -24.51
N GLU A 86 16.41 -6.33 -25.32
CA GLU A 86 16.32 -5.80 -26.67
C GLU A 86 15.15 -6.50 -27.38
N ARG A 87 14.18 -5.71 -27.82
CA ARG A 87 13.06 -6.27 -28.58
C ARG A 87 13.66 -7.02 -29.77
N GLU A 88 13.58 -8.33 -29.76
CA GLU A 88 13.69 -9.05 -31.03
C GLU A 88 12.61 -8.46 -31.94
N GLU A 89 13.02 -7.86 -33.06
CA GLU A 89 12.14 -7.14 -33.99
C GLU A 89 10.97 -7.99 -34.54
N ASN A 90 10.84 -9.24 -34.10
CA ASN A 90 9.88 -10.23 -34.59
C ASN A 90 8.94 -10.83 -33.54
N THR A 91 8.87 -10.30 -32.34
CA THR A 91 7.85 -10.78 -31.39
C THR A 91 6.51 -10.07 -31.63
N GLU A 92 5.52 -10.84 -32.12
CA GLU A 92 4.12 -10.40 -32.29
C GLU A 92 3.40 -10.10 -30.97
N ASP A 93 4.10 -10.10 -29.82
CA ASP A 93 3.52 -9.80 -28.51
C ASP A 93 3.45 -8.29 -28.25
N ASP A 94 2.38 -7.68 -28.76
CA ASP A 94 2.08 -6.26 -28.58
C ASP A 94 1.69 -5.91 -27.12
N SER A 95 1.57 -6.90 -26.23
CA SER A 95 1.25 -6.69 -24.80
C SER A 95 2.46 -6.34 -23.94
N ARG A 96 3.68 -6.47 -24.49
CA ARG A 96 4.91 -6.14 -23.77
C ARG A 96 5.06 -4.63 -23.59
N PRO A 97 5.35 -4.13 -22.40
CA PRO A 97 5.48 -2.69 -22.18
C PRO A 97 6.64 -2.09 -22.99
N ALA A 98 6.40 -0.88 -23.52
CA ALA A 98 7.40 -0.16 -24.31
C ALA A 98 8.64 0.22 -23.49
N LEU A 99 8.48 0.41 -22.18
CA LEU A 99 9.52 0.73 -21.22
C LEU A 99 9.40 -0.16 -19.99
N PRO A 100 10.50 -0.59 -19.38
CA PRO A 100 10.48 -1.55 -18.27
C PRO A 100 10.07 -0.96 -16.92
N HIS A 101 9.84 0.36 -16.83
CA HIS A 101 9.53 0.99 -15.55
C HIS A 101 8.13 0.59 -15.04
N PRO A 102 8.01 0.14 -13.77
CA PRO A 102 6.75 -0.37 -13.23
C PRO A 102 5.79 0.71 -12.75
N TYR A 103 6.23 1.95 -12.62
CA TYR A 103 5.42 3.09 -12.18
C TYR A 103 5.90 4.40 -12.82
N ARG A 104 4.98 5.33 -13.01
CA ARG A 104 5.24 6.65 -13.60
C ARG A 104 5.64 7.69 -12.56
N ASN A 105 5.02 7.62 -11.38
CA ASN A 105 5.22 8.55 -10.28
C ASN A 105 5.45 7.80 -8.98
N CYS A 106 6.34 8.31 -8.14
CA CYS A 106 6.59 7.78 -6.80
C CYS A 106 6.33 8.89 -5.77
N VAL A 107 5.26 8.75 -4.98
CA VAL A 107 4.95 9.66 -3.88
C VAL A 107 5.61 9.13 -2.61
N VAL A 108 6.76 9.70 -2.26
CA VAL A 108 7.56 9.25 -1.13
C VAL A 108 7.11 9.94 0.14
N LEU A 109 6.68 9.16 1.13
CA LEU A 109 6.22 9.67 2.42
C LEU A 109 7.38 9.81 3.40
N GLY A 110 7.27 10.78 4.30
CA GLY A 110 8.15 10.92 5.46
C GLY A 110 7.92 9.80 6.48
N LEU A 111 8.84 9.67 7.43
CA LEU A 111 8.75 8.68 8.50
C LEU A 111 7.86 9.17 9.65
N MET A 112 7.20 8.25 10.34
CA MET A 112 6.61 8.53 11.64
C MET A 112 7.66 8.46 12.73
N LEU A 113 7.71 9.53 13.51
CA LEU A 113 8.59 9.67 14.66
C LEU A 113 7.77 9.58 15.96
N GLY A 114 8.36 9.04 17.01
CA GLY A 114 7.77 9.08 18.34
C GLY A 114 7.59 10.50 18.86
N GLU A 115 6.93 10.65 20.01
CA GLU A 115 6.76 11.95 20.67
C GLU A 115 8.10 12.63 21.00
N ASP A 116 9.13 11.83 21.22
CA ASP A 116 10.52 12.26 21.44
C ASP A 116 11.26 12.71 20.16
N GLY A 117 10.63 12.55 18.99
CA GLY A 117 11.22 12.86 17.70
C GLY A 117 12.19 11.79 17.18
N THR A 118 12.32 10.66 17.84
CA THR A 118 13.13 9.54 17.35
C THR A 118 12.30 8.59 16.49
N LYS A 119 12.95 7.84 15.59
CA LYS A 119 12.25 6.82 14.76
C LYS A 119 11.52 5.83 15.66
N MET A 120 10.25 5.59 15.37
CA MET A 120 9.45 4.57 16.05
C MET A 120 10.04 3.18 15.83
N SER A 121 10.12 2.39 16.89
CA SER A 121 10.54 1.00 16.79
C SER A 121 9.93 0.15 17.88
N LYS A 122 9.68 -1.14 17.57
CA LYS A 122 9.17 -2.12 18.53
C LYS A 122 10.11 -2.30 19.73
N SER A 123 11.43 -2.24 19.49
CA SER A 123 12.42 -2.37 20.56
C SER A 123 12.43 -1.20 21.53
N LYS A 124 12.15 0.00 21.06
CA LYS A 124 12.06 1.22 21.90
C LYS A 124 10.71 1.40 22.57
N ARG A 125 9.67 0.72 22.08
CA ARG A 125 8.28 0.87 22.56
C ARG A 125 7.82 2.34 22.63
N ASN A 126 8.29 3.15 21.69
CA ASN A 126 8.00 4.58 21.61
C ASN A 126 6.86 4.92 20.65
N TYR A 127 5.90 4.01 20.53
CA TYR A 127 4.67 4.21 19.75
C TYR A 127 3.48 3.63 20.50
N ARG A 128 2.29 4.08 20.11
CA ARG A 128 1.02 3.50 20.54
C ARG A 128 0.55 2.50 19.49
N GLU A 129 -0.10 1.43 19.93
CA GLU A 129 -0.76 0.53 19.00
C GLU A 129 -1.92 1.29 18.32
N PRO A 130 -2.09 1.13 16.98
CA PRO A 130 -3.14 1.84 16.26
C PRO A 130 -4.53 1.64 16.85
N ASP A 131 -4.86 0.43 17.30
CA ASP A 131 -6.16 0.10 17.87
C ASP A 131 -6.48 0.96 19.12
N GLU A 132 -5.49 1.22 19.97
CA GLU A 132 -5.69 2.11 21.12
C GLU A 132 -6.10 3.53 20.71
N ILE A 133 -5.54 4.03 19.62
CA ILE A 133 -5.84 5.37 19.12
C ILE A 133 -7.20 5.39 18.42
N LEU A 134 -7.51 4.35 17.65
CA LEU A 134 -8.80 4.21 16.98
C LEU A 134 -9.95 4.12 17.99
N ASP A 135 -9.76 3.37 19.07
CA ASP A 135 -10.77 3.23 20.13
C ASP A 135 -11.01 4.54 20.89
N ARG A 136 -9.95 5.35 21.10
CA ARG A 136 -10.05 6.60 21.87
C ARG A 136 -10.55 7.79 21.05
N HIS A 137 -10.10 7.93 19.83
CA HIS A 137 -10.28 9.14 19.03
C HIS A 137 -11.03 8.91 17.72
N GLY A 138 -11.20 7.67 17.31
CA GLY A 138 -11.79 7.30 16.03
C GLY A 138 -10.82 7.39 14.85
N ALA A 139 -11.17 6.66 13.80
CA ALA A 139 -10.33 6.57 12.60
C ALA A 139 -10.22 7.90 11.84
N ASP A 140 -11.28 8.68 11.79
CA ASP A 140 -11.30 9.95 11.04
C ASP A 140 -10.39 11.01 11.65
N ALA A 141 -10.29 11.06 13.00
CA ALA A 141 -9.38 11.97 13.67
C ALA A 141 -7.92 11.63 13.36
N LEU A 142 -7.56 10.34 13.38
CA LEU A 142 -6.22 9.87 13.04
C LEU A 142 -5.90 10.12 11.56
N ARG A 143 -6.82 9.83 10.65
CA ARG A 143 -6.66 10.09 9.21
C ARG A 143 -6.50 11.57 8.92
N TRP A 144 -7.34 12.41 9.52
CA TRP A 144 -7.23 13.86 9.37
C TRP A 144 -5.88 14.38 9.85
N TYR A 145 -5.39 13.89 10.97
CA TYR A 145 -4.07 14.22 11.49
C TYR A 145 -2.97 13.97 10.46
N PHE A 146 -2.98 12.81 9.80
CA PHE A 146 -1.98 12.47 8.81
C PHE A 146 -2.04 13.33 7.56
N PHE A 147 -3.23 13.68 7.10
CA PHE A 147 -3.37 14.44 5.85
C PHE A 147 -3.24 15.95 6.04
N ALA A 148 -3.63 16.49 7.18
CA ALA A 148 -3.72 17.94 7.38
C ALA A 148 -2.52 18.55 8.09
N ASN A 149 -1.71 17.74 8.80
CA ASN A 149 -0.74 18.30 9.73
C ASN A 149 0.53 18.82 9.05
N GLN A 150 0.96 18.21 7.95
CA GLN A 150 2.15 18.61 7.19
C GLN A 150 2.23 17.96 5.80
N PRO A 151 3.14 18.44 4.92
CA PRO A 151 3.35 17.82 3.61
C PRO A 151 3.74 16.35 3.74
N PRO A 152 3.27 15.49 2.81
CA PRO A 152 3.44 14.04 2.92
C PRO A 152 4.91 13.57 2.93
N TRP A 153 5.81 14.31 2.29
CA TRP A 153 7.25 14.00 2.27
C TRP A 153 8.00 14.39 3.56
N SER A 154 7.34 15.08 4.48
CA SER A 154 7.94 15.44 5.77
C SER A 154 7.68 14.38 6.82
N SER A 155 8.66 14.13 7.68
CA SER A 155 8.45 13.20 8.80
C SER A 155 7.46 13.76 9.81
N ILE A 156 6.49 12.94 10.21
CA ILE A 156 5.45 13.30 11.16
C ILE A 156 5.87 12.88 12.57
N ARG A 157 5.88 13.82 13.51
CA ARG A 157 6.04 13.48 14.92
C ARG A 157 4.67 13.11 15.49
N TYR A 158 4.54 11.88 16.01
CA TYR A 158 3.32 11.46 16.69
C TYR A 158 3.01 12.37 17.88
N ARG A 159 1.77 12.87 17.92
CA ARG A 159 1.25 13.67 19.03
C ARG A 159 -0.21 13.32 19.24
N GLU A 160 -0.51 12.55 20.31
CA GLU A 160 -1.88 12.13 20.61
C GLU A 160 -2.82 13.34 20.83
N GLN A 161 -2.30 14.42 21.45
CA GLN A 161 -3.08 15.64 21.65
C GLN A 161 -3.51 16.28 20.32
N ALA A 162 -2.63 16.31 19.31
CA ALA A 162 -2.98 16.88 18.00
C ALA A 162 -4.03 16.04 17.26
N ILE A 163 -4.02 14.72 17.44
CA ILE A 163 -5.08 13.83 16.93
C ILE A 163 -6.41 14.18 17.61
N LYS A 164 -6.42 14.33 18.94
CA LYS A 164 -7.61 14.71 19.69
C LYS A 164 -8.13 16.10 19.28
N ASP A 165 -7.25 17.06 19.08
CA ASP A 165 -7.60 18.43 18.73
C ASP A 165 -8.21 18.54 17.32
N SER A 166 -7.91 17.61 16.41
CA SER A 166 -8.51 17.55 15.08
C SER A 166 -10.02 17.36 15.09
N ILE A 167 -10.57 16.78 16.17
CA ILE A 167 -12.01 16.56 16.33
C ILE A 167 -12.75 17.91 16.46
N PRO A 168 -12.49 18.75 17.47
CA PRO A 168 -13.18 20.03 17.60
C PRO A 168 -12.76 21.06 16.54
N GLU A 169 -11.53 21.01 16.06
CA GLU A 169 -11.02 21.99 15.12
C GLU A 169 -11.53 21.81 13.69
N PHE A 170 -11.82 20.57 13.29
CA PHE A 170 -12.29 20.28 11.94
C PHE A 170 -13.56 19.43 11.91
N LEU A 171 -13.53 18.21 12.43
CA LEU A 171 -14.62 17.25 12.24
C LEU A 171 -15.96 17.74 12.79
N LEU A 172 -15.97 18.28 13.99
CA LEU A 172 -17.18 18.83 14.61
C LEU A 172 -17.64 20.11 13.89
N ARG A 173 -16.74 20.94 13.43
CA ARG A 173 -17.12 22.14 12.66
C ARG A 173 -17.78 21.77 11.35
N LEU A 174 -17.19 20.82 10.62
CA LEU A 174 -17.79 20.29 9.38
C LEU A 174 -19.17 19.70 9.63
N TRP A 175 -19.28 18.87 10.68
CA TRP A 175 -20.56 18.28 11.07
C TRP A 175 -21.61 19.35 11.43
N ASN A 176 -21.22 20.36 12.19
CA ASN A 176 -22.12 21.43 12.59
C ASN A 176 -22.61 22.25 11.38
N VAL A 177 -21.72 22.55 10.41
CA VAL A 177 -22.11 23.24 9.17
C VAL A 177 -23.08 22.40 8.37
N TYR A 178 -22.80 21.13 8.20
CA TYR A 178 -23.68 20.19 7.50
C TYR A 178 -25.04 20.06 8.21
N SER A 179 -25.04 19.84 9.51
CA SER A 179 -26.27 19.70 10.30
C SER A 179 -27.12 20.98 10.25
N PHE A 180 -26.48 22.13 10.34
CA PHE A 180 -27.18 23.43 10.19
C PHE A 180 -27.85 23.52 8.81
N PHE A 181 -27.09 23.25 7.76
CA PHE A 181 -27.64 23.27 6.40
C PHE A 181 -28.83 22.32 6.25
N VAL A 182 -28.70 21.07 6.67
CA VAL A 182 -29.74 20.05 6.53
C VAL A 182 -31.01 20.41 7.30
N ILE A 183 -30.87 20.95 8.52
CA ILE A 183 -32.03 21.37 9.33
C ILE A 183 -32.84 22.44 8.59
N TYR A 184 -32.18 23.48 8.09
CA TYR A 184 -32.86 24.59 7.43
C TYR A 184 -33.34 24.23 6.03
N ALA A 185 -32.58 23.44 5.27
CA ALA A 185 -32.99 22.92 3.98
C ALA A 185 -34.29 22.09 4.08
N ASN A 186 -34.41 21.27 5.12
CA ASN A 186 -35.64 20.51 5.37
C ASN A 186 -36.83 21.42 5.77
N ILE A 187 -36.60 22.45 6.58
CA ILE A 187 -37.62 23.41 6.99
C ILE A 187 -38.12 24.19 5.78
N ASP A 188 -37.21 24.63 4.93
CA ASP A 188 -37.51 25.46 3.74
C ASP A 188 -37.98 24.62 2.54
N GLY A 189 -38.00 23.29 2.64
CA GLY A 189 -38.35 22.38 1.52
C GLY A 189 -37.40 22.48 0.35
N PHE A 190 -36.08 22.72 0.61
CA PHE A 190 -35.06 22.83 -0.43
C PHE A 190 -34.96 21.52 -1.20
N ASP A 191 -35.10 21.59 -2.53
CA ASP A 191 -34.86 20.49 -3.44
C ASP A 191 -33.57 20.70 -4.22
N PRO A 192 -32.52 19.91 -3.98
CA PRO A 192 -31.26 20.04 -4.69
C PRO A 192 -31.37 19.71 -6.19
N ALA A 193 -32.41 18.97 -6.62
CA ALA A 193 -32.61 18.67 -8.03
C ALA A 193 -33.29 19.82 -8.80
N ALA A 194 -33.82 20.79 -8.08
CA ALA A 194 -34.45 21.99 -8.63
C ALA A 194 -33.54 23.24 -8.63
N ALA A 195 -32.29 23.09 -8.13
CA ALA A 195 -31.31 24.19 -7.96
C ALA A 195 -30.38 24.35 -9.17
#